data_e5486df3366e73f93a3771d6244a211f
#
_entry.id   e5486df3366e73f93a3771d6244a211f
#
_cell.length_a   1.000
_cell.length_b   1.000
_cell.length_c   1.000
_cell.angle_alpha   90.00
_cell.angle_beta   90.00
_cell.angle_gamma   90.00
#
_symmetry.space_group_name_H-M   'P 1'
#
loop_
_entity.id
_entity.type
_entity.pdbx_description
1 polymer ?
#
loop_
_entity_poly.entity_id
_entity_poly.type
_entity_poly.pdbx_seq_one_letter_code
_entity_poly.pdbx_strand_id
1 'polypeptide(L)'
;MAYIPPHKRHSKDSDRPSPTPELLAPQFKRNLNLRSSRHEKIVYADQSINRWLSAGLDDNHQFPASAYLEPILEPIERFIGEKSLVLVNNHAAKGDDEVGGNISRRPWEFVAENVWPDLLTSFDNLRNKIECKELEKVKLKLVARFGKILFRGTNSVNIEKVKKHPVTETTLKQLRRTFYTNVPTSYMENIIHGVVPKIGVDFKADNDVYHIKVVDSTRPKSIISCKCRVKEDKTFELYKIELSPIRQMATDISCVDKNLDLRLMLCFKSIVTDLTDEEMQSLKNLINSAVLDPGVKGGLRWPLGKSNSGDRYHVSGVWHTEIKLYESTSLKLKVRHADRFSFESSTGESAVEITLKLKRLASDILERKVDTDTIYNMFKDTLGLIWDHFLSCEHFLT
;
A
#
# COMPACT_ATOMS: atom_id res chain seq x y z
N MET A 1 -46.36 -49.36 -3.73
CA MET A 1 -45.26 -48.74 -4.52
C MET A 1 -44.29 -48.08 -3.53
N ALA A 2 -43.04 -48.48 -3.58
CA ALA A 2 -42.03 -47.89 -2.71
C ALA A 2 -41.64 -46.49 -3.23
N TYR A 3 -41.54 -45.52 -2.34
CA TYR A 3 -41.10 -44.16 -2.67
C TYR A 3 -39.63 -44.16 -3.11
N ILE A 4 -39.31 -43.64 -4.29
CA ILE A 4 -37.97 -43.47 -4.81
C ILE A 4 -37.64 -41.96 -4.72
N PRO A 5 -36.64 -41.56 -3.92
CA PRO A 5 -36.22 -40.15 -3.81
C PRO A 5 -35.78 -39.54 -5.15
N PRO A 6 -35.99 -38.26 -5.39
CA PRO A 6 -35.74 -37.63 -6.71
C PRO A 6 -34.33 -37.82 -7.28
N HIS A 7 -33.32 -37.91 -6.43
CA HIS A 7 -31.91 -38.12 -6.85
C HIS A 7 -31.61 -39.54 -7.39
N LYS A 8 -32.51 -40.50 -7.24
CA LYS A 8 -32.38 -41.87 -7.79
C LYS A 8 -33.21 -42.12 -9.05
N ARG A 9 -33.95 -41.14 -9.52
CA ARG A 9 -34.86 -41.33 -10.68
C ARG A 9 -34.19 -41.28 -12.05
N HIS A 10 -32.91 -40.83 -12.11
CA HIS A 10 -32.16 -40.64 -13.38
C HIS A 10 -30.90 -41.50 -13.50
N SER A 11 -30.74 -42.55 -12.70
CA SER A 11 -29.57 -43.43 -12.80
C SER A 11 -29.82 -44.55 -13.82
N LYS A 12 -29.86 -44.21 -15.11
CA LYS A 12 -29.71 -45.19 -16.20
C LYS A 12 -28.38 -45.08 -16.94
N ASP A 13 -27.47 -44.19 -16.50
CA ASP A 13 -26.09 -44.17 -16.98
C ASP A 13 -25.18 -44.53 -15.82
N SER A 14 -24.91 -45.84 -15.69
CA SER A 14 -24.08 -46.42 -14.62
C SER A 14 -22.59 -46.20 -14.81
N ASP A 15 -22.13 -45.42 -15.81
CA ASP A 15 -20.69 -45.27 -16.12
C ASP A 15 -20.13 -43.85 -16.03
N ARG A 16 -20.89 -42.89 -15.50
CA ARG A 16 -20.30 -41.60 -15.12
C ARG A 16 -20.21 -41.50 -13.60
N PRO A 17 -18.99 -41.52 -13.02
CA PRO A 17 -18.86 -41.27 -11.61
C PRO A 17 -19.41 -39.87 -11.28
N SER A 18 -20.35 -39.86 -10.32
CA SER A 18 -20.84 -38.58 -9.74
C SER A 18 -19.63 -37.73 -9.35
N PRO A 19 -19.60 -36.41 -9.63
CA PRO A 19 -18.50 -35.58 -9.22
C PRO A 19 -18.43 -35.61 -7.70
N THR A 20 -17.47 -36.40 -7.19
CA THR A 20 -17.19 -36.47 -5.78
C THR A 20 -16.52 -35.14 -5.35
N PRO A 21 -16.70 -34.70 -4.10
CA PRO A 21 -16.00 -33.51 -3.59
C PRO A 21 -14.49 -33.52 -3.81
N GLU A 22 -13.87 -34.70 -3.93
CA GLU A 22 -12.46 -34.89 -4.24
C GLU A 22 -12.08 -34.47 -5.67
N LEU A 23 -12.96 -34.59 -6.65
CA LEU A 23 -12.73 -34.11 -8.01
C LEU A 23 -12.81 -32.57 -8.13
N LEU A 24 -13.51 -31.90 -7.22
CA LEU A 24 -13.56 -30.44 -7.12
C LEU A 24 -12.36 -29.87 -6.35
N ALA A 25 -11.76 -30.67 -5.45
CA ALA A 25 -10.62 -30.25 -4.64
C ALA A 25 -9.39 -29.79 -5.46
N PRO A 26 -8.99 -30.43 -6.58
CA PRO A 26 -7.90 -29.96 -7.43
C PRO A 26 -8.21 -28.64 -8.15
N GLN A 27 -9.44 -28.45 -8.58
CA GLN A 27 -9.85 -27.19 -9.25
C GLN A 27 -9.96 -26.04 -8.25
N PHE A 28 -10.48 -26.30 -7.06
CA PHE A 28 -10.48 -25.33 -5.97
C PHE A 28 -9.05 -25.00 -5.50
N LYS A 29 -8.16 -25.97 -5.40
CA LYS A 29 -6.74 -25.75 -5.07
C LYS A 29 -6.01 -24.97 -6.16
N ARG A 30 -6.29 -25.20 -7.45
CA ARG A 30 -5.74 -24.40 -8.56
C ARG A 30 -6.22 -22.95 -8.52
N ASN A 31 -7.51 -22.72 -8.24
CA ASN A 31 -8.03 -21.38 -8.08
C ASN A 31 -7.56 -20.70 -6.79
N LEU A 32 -7.26 -21.46 -5.73
CA LEU A 32 -6.66 -20.96 -4.50
C LEU A 32 -5.19 -20.55 -4.67
N ASN A 33 -4.44 -21.21 -5.57
CA ASN A 33 -3.07 -20.81 -5.89
C ASN A 33 -2.97 -19.53 -6.75
N LEU A 34 -4.05 -19.15 -7.44
CA LEU A 34 -4.19 -17.83 -8.09
C LEU A 34 -4.40 -16.68 -7.08
N ARG A 35 -4.61 -16.98 -5.78
CA ARG A 35 -4.75 -15.98 -4.71
C ARG A 35 -3.48 -15.21 -4.36
N SER A 36 -2.33 -15.49 -4.99
CA SER A 36 -1.09 -14.76 -4.71
C SER A 36 -1.00 -13.35 -5.27
N SER A 37 -2.00 -12.87 -6.03
CA SER A 37 -2.04 -11.49 -6.55
C SER A 37 -3.11 -10.62 -5.90
N ARG A 38 -3.23 -10.68 -4.55
CA ARG A 38 -4.19 -9.89 -3.75
C ARG A 38 -3.94 -8.39 -3.77
N HIS A 39 -2.89 -7.92 -4.41
CA HIS A 39 -2.55 -6.51 -4.47
C HIS A 39 -2.74 -5.98 -5.88
N GLU A 40 -3.28 -4.76 -5.97
CA GLU A 40 -3.23 -3.96 -7.19
C GLU A 40 -1.86 -4.12 -7.83
N LYS A 41 -1.82 -4.49 -9.11
CA LYS A 41 -0.55 -4.71 -9.82
C LYS A 41 0.31 -3.47 -9.71
N ILE A 42 1.35 -3.57 -8.90
CA ILE A 42 2.29 -2.46 -8.68
C ILE A 42 3.09 -2.28 -9.96
N VAL A 43 2.98 -1.10 -10.56
CA VAL A 43 3.76 -0.75 -11.75
C VAL A 43 5.03 -0.05 -11.30
N TYR A 44 6.16 -0.63 -11.66
CA TYR A 44 7.48 -0.05 -11.46
C TYR A 44 8.00 0.56 -12.76
N ALA A 45 8.74 1.65 -12.68
CA ALA A 45 9.49 2.16 -13.81
C ALA A 45 10.66 1.22 -14.15
N ASP A 46 11.10 1.22 -15.42
CA ASP A 46 12.18 0.32 -15.88
C ASP A 46 13.48 0.49 -15.09
N GLN A 47 13.77 1.71 -14.63
CA GLN A 47 14.93 2.05 -13.79
C GLN A 47 14.54 2.36 -12.35
N SER A 48 13.52 1.68 -11.83
CA SER A 48 13.07 1.92 -10.47
C SER A 48 14.07 1.38 -9.46
N ILE A 49 14.31 2.16 -8.41
CA ILE A 49 15.17 1.76 -7.29
C ILE A 49 14.31 1.18 -6.19
N ASN A 50 14.55 -0.10 -5.85
CA ASN A 50 13.84 -0.78 -4.78
C ASN A 50 14.87 -1.31 -3.78
N ARG A 51 14.90 -0.73 -2.59
CA ARG A 51 15.87 -1.07 -1.55
C ARG A 51 15.19 -1.40 -0.22
N TRP A 52 15.92 -2.08 0.61
CA TRP A 52 15.65 -2.26 2.01
C TRP A 52 16.91 -1.99 2.81
N LEU A 53 16.76 -1.35 3.97
CA LEU A 53 17.82 -1.11 4.93
C LEU A 53 17.26 -1.19 6.36
N SER A 54 18.15 -1.37 7.34
CA SER A 54 17.83 -1.32 8.76
C SER A 54 18.45 -0.07 9.35
N ALA A 55 17.74 0.60 10.25
CA ALA A 55 18.20 1.75 11.01
C ALA A 55 17.94 1.54 12.50
N GLY A 56 18.68 2.20 13.36
CA GLY A 56 18.66 1.95 14.81
C GLY A 56 19.47 0.71 15.21
N LEU A 57 20.49 0.38 14.42
CA LEU A 57 21.50 -0.63 14.75
C LEU A 57 22.51 -0.06 15.76
N ASP A 58 23.28 -0.95 16.40
CA ASP A 58 24.37 -0.55 17.27
C ASP A 58 25.55 0.11 16.50
N ASP A 59 26.57 0.57 17.22
CA ASP A 59 27.74 1.23 16.61
C ASP A 59 28.56 0.30 15.70
N ASN A 60 28.39 -1.02 15.81
CA ASN A 60 28.99 -2.02 14.94
C ASN A 60 28.10 -2.40 13.75
N HIS A 61 27.00 -1.67 13.52
CA HIS A 61 25.98 -1.96 12.53
C HIS A 61 25.35 -3.36 12.69
N GLN A 62 25.24 -3.85 13.94
CA GLN A 62 24.60 -5.12 14.26
C GLN A 62 23.22 -4.86 14.90
N PHE A 63 22.36 -5.86 14.77
CA PHE A 63 21.07 -5.85 15.46
C PHE A 63 21.33 -6.03 16.96
N PRO A 64 20.66 -5.23 17.82
CA PRO A 64 20.75 -5.43 19.27
C PRO A 64 20.30 -6.85 19.63
N ALA A 65 20.88 -7.42 20.68
CA ALA A 65 20.56 -8.76 21.15
C ALA A 65 19.08 -8.94 21.53
N SER A 66 18.39 -7.84 21.81
CA SER A 66 16.95 -7.78 22.09
C SER A 66 16.08 -7.83 20.83
N ALA A 67 16.66 -7.73 19.63
CA ALA A 67 15.94 -7.82 18.37
C ALA A 67 15.74 -9.29 17.96
N TYR A 68 14.52 -9.63 17.61
CA TYR A 68 14.16 -10.98 17.16
C TYR A 68 13.03 -10.97 16.15
N LEU A 69 12.79 -12.11 15.51
CA LEU A 69 11.71 -12.27 14.55
C LEU A 69 10.53 -12.99 15.22
N GLU A 70 9.36 -12.35 15.17
CA GLU A 70 8.12 -12.84 15.72
C GLU A 70 7.09 -13.14 14.63
N PRO A 71 6.30 -14.24 14.75
CA PRO A 71 5.16 -14.47 13.86
C PRO A 71 4.14 -13.34 13.97
N ILE A 72 3.56 -12.98 12.85
CA ILE A 72 2.41 -12.05 12.84
C ILE A 72 1.19 -12.73 13.44
N LEU A 73 0.25 -11.92 13.93
CA LEU A 73 -1.02 -12.38 14.46
C LEU A 73 -1.81 -13.20 13.43
N GLU A 74 -2.49 -14.24 13.90
CA GLU A 74 -3.28 -15.14 13.06
C GLU A 74 -4.31 -14.45 12.16
N PRO A 75 -5.03 -13.40 12.60
CA PRO A 75 -5.95 -12.66 11.72
C PRO A 75 -5.25 -12.00 10.54
N ILE A 76 -4.04 -11.45 10.75
CA ILE A 76 -3.23 -10.84 9.71
C ILE A 76 -2.67 -11.93 8.78
N GLU A 77 -2.23 -13.06 9.33
CA GLU A 77 -1.75 -14.20 8.55
C GLU A 77 -2.85 -14.75 7.65
N ARG A 78 -4.06 -14.94 8.17
CA ARG A 78 -5.24 -15.36 7.39
C ARG A 78 -5.56 -14.37 6.27
N PHE A 79 -5.50 -13.09 6.56
CA PHE A 79 -5.73 -12.04 5.59
C PHE A 79 -4.67 -12.04 4.47
N ILE A 80 -3.39 -12.15 4.83
CA ILE A 80 -2.27 -12.18 3.88
C ILE A 80 -2.22 -13.53 3.14
N GLY A 81 -2.66 -14.63 3.79
CA GLY A 81 -2.68 -15.99 3.25
C GLY A 81 -1.32 -16.66 3.23
N GLU A 82 -0.31 -16.11 3.89
CA GLU A 82 1.03 -16.66 4.00
C GLU A 82 1.61 -16.38 5.39
N LYS A 83 2.34 -17.35 5.94
CA LYS A 83 3.13 -17.15 7.16
C LYS A 83 4.17 -16.07 6.98
N SER A 84 4.22 -15.16 7.92
CA SER A 84 5.16 -14.03 7.89
C SER A 84 5.72 -13.77 9.28
N LEU A 85 6.92 -13.21 9.32
CA LEU A 85 7.56 -12.73 10.55
C LEU A 85 7.70 -11.21 10.49
N VAL A 86 7.73 -10.60 11.66
CA VAL A 86 8.08 -9.19 11.86
C VAL A 86 9.31 -9.07 12.71
N LEU A 87 10.08 -8.04 12.46
CA LEU A 87 11.21 -7.68 13.31
C LEU A 87 10.68 -6.88 14.51
N VAL A 88 10.98 -7.37 15.71
CA VAL A 88 10.59 -6.78 16.99
C VAL A 88 11.84 -6.52 17.83
N ASN A 89 11.81 -5.47 18.63
CA ASN A 89 12.84 -5.16 19.62
C ASN A 89 12.18 -4.89 20.97
N ASN A 90 12.45 -5.71 21.97
CA ASN A 90 11.84 -5.61 23.29
C ASN A 90 12.16 -4.29 24.02
N HIS A 91 13.22 -3.60 23.64
CA HIS A 91 13.58 -2.31 24.25
C HIS A 91 12.94 -1.11 23.57
N ALA A 92 12.39 -1.25 22.38
CA ALA A 92 11.72 -0.15 21.67
C ALA A 92 10.44 0.35 22.38
N ALA A 93 9.87 -0.46 23.29
CA ALA A 93 8.66 -0.12 24.05
C ALA A 93 8.94 0.56 25.40
N LYS A 94 10.19 0.52 25.90
CA LYS A 94 10.58 1.21 27.15
C LYS A 94 11.16 2.57 26.77
N GLY A 95 10.47 3.63 27.20
CA GLY A 95 10.88 5.01 26.92
C GLY A 95 12.36 5.30 27.23
N ASP A 96 12.88 6.33 26.61
CA ASP A 96 14.29 6.72 26.47
C ASP A 96 15.12 6.90 27.78
N ASP A 97 14.60 6.57 28.96
CA ASP A 97 15.20 6.97 30.24
C ASP A 97 16.26 6.02 30.81
N GLU A 98 16.50 4.82 30.24
CA GLU A 98 17.44 3.86 30.88
C GLU A 98 18.44 3.12 29.96
N VAL A 99 18.53 3.40 28.68
CA VAL A 99 19.54 2.77 27.81
C VAL A 99 20.68 3.73 27.54
N GLY A 100 21.60 3.85 28.48
CA GLY A 100 22.91 4.47 28.34
C GLY A 100 23.86 3.70 27.40
N GLY A 101 23.39 3.23 26.27
CA GLY A 101 24.21 2.79 25.15
C GLY A 101 24.50 4.00 24.29
N ASN A 102 25.77 4.37 24.12
CA ASN A 102 26.24 5.39 23.23
C ASN A 102 25.79 5.11 21.79
N ILE A 103 24.55 5.46 21.42
CA ILE A 103 24.17 5.56 20.01
C ILE A 103 24.78 6.88 19.53
N SER A 104 26.00 6.80 19.04
CA SER A 104 26.81 7.94 18.59
C SER A 104 26.17 8.68 17.40
N ARG A 105 25.23 8.03 16.70
CA ARG A 105 24.62 8.57 15.48
C ARG A 105 23.10 8.41 15.49
N ARG A 106 22.39 9.48 15.18
CA ARG A 106 20.94 9.48 15.09
C ARG A 106 20.46 8.58 13.94
N PRO A 107 19.53 7.63 14.15
CA PRO A 107 19.11 6.68 13.12
C PRO A 107 18.61 7.32 11.82
N TRP A 108 17.92 8.44 11.90
CA TRP A 108 17.42 9.15 10.71
C TRP A 108 18.53 9.83 9.88
N GLU A 109 19.69 10.17 10.48
CA GLU A 109 20.84 10.68 9.73
C GLU A 109 21.44 9.57 8.87
N PHE A 110 21.58 8.37 9.43
CA PHE A 110 21.98 7.19 8.67
C PHE A 110 21.00 6.91 7.50
N VAL A 111 19.69 7.00 7.74
CA VAL A 111 18.69 6.85 6.70
C VAL A 111 18.84 7.93 5.64
N ALA A 112 19.02 9.20 6.03
CA ALA A 112 19.21 10.31 5.09
C ALA A 112 20.39 10.05 4.16
N GLU A 113 21.54 9.69 4.68
CA GLU A 113 22.75 9.45 3.90
C GLU A 113 22.59 8.29 2.92
N ASN A 114 21.94 7.21 3.35
CA ASN A 114 21.77 6.02 2.52
C ASN A 114 20.67 6.15 1.44
N VAL A 115 19.65 6.98 1.69
CA VAL A 115 18.51 7.16 0.79
C VAL A 115 18.70 8.32 -0.17
N TRP A 116 19.46 9.33 0.22
CA TRP A 116 19.66 10.55 -0.55
C TRP A 116 20.18 10.32 -1.98
N PRO A 117 21.24 9.50 -2.22
CA PRO A 117 21.72 9.22 -3.57
C PRO A 117 20.66 8.56 -4.45
N ASP A 118 19.91 7.60 -3.89
CA ASP A 118 18.82 6.91 -4.59
C ASP A 118 17.69 7.87 -4.95
N LEU A 119 17.38 8.78 -4.04
CA LEU A 119 16.35 9.80 -4.25
C LEU A 119 16.74 10.74 -5.39
N LEU A 120 17.95 11.28 -5.40
CA LEU A 120 18.45 12.15 -6.47
C LEU A 120 18.44 11.43 -7.83
N THR A 121 19.00 10.22 -7.89
CA THR A 121 19.02 9.39 -9.12
C THR A 121 17.59 9.15 -9.63
N SER A 122 16.65 8.88 -8.73
CA SER A 122 15.26 8.65 -9.08
C SER A 122 14.56 9.90 -9.61
N PHE A 123 14.90 11.07 -9.06
CA PHE A 123 14.39 12.35 -9.59
C PHE A 123 15.00 12.69 -10.95
N ASP A 124 16.27 12.42 -11.19
CA ASP A 124 16.92 12.64 -12.48
C ASP A 124 16.32 11.74 -13.57
N ASN A 125 16.14 10.45 -13.26
CA ASN A 125 15.45 9.52 -14.15
C ASN A 125 14.01 9.95 -14.48
N LEU A 126 13.33 10.55 -13.51
CA LEU A 126 11.98 11.06 -13.70
C LEU A 126 11.97 12.34 -14.56
N ARG A 127 12.92 13.25 -14.32
CA ARG A 127 13.04 14.50 -15.06
C ARG A 127 13.22 14.25 -16.55
N ASN A 128 14.13 13.35 -16.91
CA ASN A 128 14.35 12.94 -18.30
C ASN A 128 13.09 12.36 -18.96
N LYS A 129 12.20 11.71 -18.18
CA LYS A 129 10.93 11.18 -18.70
C LYS A 129 9.83 12.24 -18.79
N ILE A 130 9.87 13.26 -17.95
CA ILE A 130 8.88 14.34 -17.92
C ILE A 130 9.14 15.36 -19.05
N GLU A 131 10.41 15.63 -19.36
CA GLU A 131 10.78 16.51 -20.48
C GLU A 131 10.21 16.03 -21.83
N CYS A 132 9.98 14.71 -21.94
CA CYS A 132 9.33 14.11 -23.11
C CYS A 132 7.78 14.12 -23.05
N LYS A 133 7.15 14.64 -21.96
CA LYS A 133 5.71 14.65 -21.75
C LYS A 133 5.27 15.99 -21.18
N GLU A 134 4.04 16.40 -21.50
CA GLU A 134 3.47 17.61 -20.92
C GLU A 134 3.44 17.52 -19.38
N LEU A 135 4.21 18.37 -18.72
CA LEU A 135 4.37 18.43 -17.25
C LEU A 135 3.03 18.55 -16.50
N GLU A 136 2.06 19.23 -17.08
CA GLU A 136 0.75 19.46 -16.45
C GLU A 136 -0.06 18.18 -16.24
N LYS A 137 0.20 17.16 -17.05
CA LYS A 137 -0.50 15.87 -16.99
C LYS A 137 0.11 14.90 -15.98
N VAL A 138 1.25 15.24 -15.36
CA VAL A 138 1.98 14.35 -14.44
C VAL A 138 1.94 14.88 -13.02
N LYS A 139 1.48 14.05 -12.07
CA LYS A 139 1.51 14.34 -10.63
C LYS A 139 2.59 13.55 -9.93
N LEU A 140 3.64 14.25 -9.52
CA LEU A 140 4.72 13.69 -8.71
C LEU A 140 4.30 13.59 -7.23
N LYS A 141 4.75 12.52 -6.55
CA LYS A 141 4.54 12.30 -5.12
C LYS A 141 5.78 11.67 -4.50
N LEU A 142 6.41 12.40 -3.60
CA LEU A 142 7.33 11.83 -2.61
C LEU A 142 6.56 11.65 -1.31
N VAL A 143 6.48 10.41 -0.82
CA VAL A 143 5.62 10.07 0.33
C VAL A 143 6.33 9.14 1.29
N ALA A 144 6.09 9.37 2.58
CA ALA A 144 6.37 8.45 3.66
C ALA A 144 5.09 7.68 4.02
N ARG A 145 5.20 6.37 4.21
CA ARG A 145 4.15 5.49 4.73
C ARG A 145 4.66 4.79 5.98
N PHE A 146 3.75 4.54 6.90
CA PHE A 146 4.00 3.93 8.19
C PHE A 146 3.31 2.57 8.26
N GLY A 147 3.96 1.59 8.86
CA GLY A 147 3.45 0.24 8.93
C GLY A 147 4.52 -0.75 9.39
N LYS A 148 4.46 -1.98 8.95
CA LYS A 148 5.44 -3.01 9.31
C LYS A 148 5.93 -3.78 8.10
N ILE A 149 7.23 -4.08 8.08
CA ILE A 149 7.82 -4.95 7.07
C ILE A 149 7.57 -6.39 7.49
N LEU A 150 6.89 -7.13 6.64
CA LEU A 150 6.63 -8.55 6.82
C LEU A 150 7.67 -9.35 6.04
N PHE A 151 8.40 -10.21 6.75
CA PHE A 151 9.41 -11.10 6.19
C PHE A 151 8.81 -12.48 5.93
N ARG A 152 9.04 -13.03 4.74
CA ARG A 152 8.49 -14.32 4.32
C ARG A 152 9.59 -15.24 3.83
N GLY A 153 9.40 -16.52 4.03
CA GLY A 153 10.29 -17.53 3.48
C GLY A 153 10.37 -17.51 1.97
N THR A 154 11.42 -18.10 1.44
CA THR A 154 11.60 -18.37 0.02
C THR A 154 11.71 -19.89 -0.17
N ASN A 155 11.77 -20.35 -1.42
CA ASN A 155 11.98 -21.78 -1.69
C ASN A 155 13.29 -22.31 -1.09
N SER A 156 14.29 -21.42 -0.90
CA SER A 156 15.60 -21.75 -0.34
C SER A 156 15.74 -21.50 1.16
N VAL A 157 14.86 -20.69 1.76
CA VAL A 157 14.96 -20.27 3.15
C VAL A 157 13.67 -20.57 3.92
N ASN A 158 13.76 -21.52 4.84
CA ASN A 158 12.64 -21.90 5.70
C ASN A 158 12.52 -20.89 6.85
N ILE A 159 11.36 -20.27 6.96
CA ILE A 159 11.04 -19.25 7.97
C ILE A 159 11.11 -19.77 9.41
N GLU A 160 10.76 -21.03 9.64
CA GLU A 160 10.81 -21.65 10.97
C GLU A 160 12.26 -21.88 11.46
N LYS A 161 13.20 -22.06 10.52
CA LYS A 161 14.63 -22.14 10.86
C LYS A 161 15.18 -20.75 11.20
N VAL A 162 14.81 -19.74 10.41
CA VAL A 162 15.28 -18.36 10.60
C VAL A 162 14.88 -17.81 11.96
N LYS A 163 13.67 -18.10 12.42
CA LYS A 163 13.16 -17.66 13.72
C LYS A 163 14.03 -18.11 14.92
N LYS A 164 14.77 -19.22 14.78
CA LYS A 164 15.58 -19.81 15.87
C LYS A 164 16.98 -19.20 15.98
N HIS A 165 17.39 -18.37 15.04
CA HIS A 165 18.73 -17.80 15.00
C HIS A 165 18.70 -16.30 15.31
N PRO A 166 19.82 -15.74 15.81
CA PRO A 166 19.96 -14.30 15.94
C PRO A 166 19.69 -13.58 14.63
N VAL A 167 19.07 -12.42 14.73
CA VAL A 167 18.74 -11.60 13.55
C VAL A 167 20.03 -11.02 12.97
N THR A 168 20.24 -11.23 11.68
CA THR A 168 21.33 -10.61 10.94
C THR A 168 20.81 -9.99 9.65
N GLU A 169 21.49 -8.96 9.18
CA GLU A 169 21.12 -8.31 7.93
C GLU A 169 21.19 -9.29 6.74
N THR A 170 22.19 -10.17 6.73
CA THR A 170 22.36 -11.20 5.70
C THR A 170 21.15 -12.13 5.64
N THR A 171 20.67 -12.58 6.81
CA THR A 171 19.48 -13.43 6.88
C THR A 171 18.23 -12.71 6.39
N LEU A 172 18.02 -11.47 6.82
CA LEU A 172 16.86 -10.69 6.39
C LEU A 172 16.89 -10.34 4.89
N LYS A 173 18.05 -10.16 4.30
CA LYS A 173 18.22 -9.95 2.85
C LYS A 173 17.76 -11.14 2.00
N GLN A 174 17.82 -12.35 2.52
CA GLN A 174 17.39 -13.57 1.83
C GLN A 174 15.88 -13.80 1.85
N LEU A 175 15.15 -13.10 2.71
CA LEU A 175 13.70 -13.22 2.85
C LEU A 175 12.97 -12.31 1.85
N ARG A 176 11.78 -12.76 1.40
CA ARG A 176 10.84 -11.89 0.67
C ARG A 176 10.26 -10.88 1.65
N ARG A 177 10.03 -9.67 1.20
CA ARG A 177 9.50 -8.58 2.02
C ARG A 177 8.21 -8.01 1.42
N THR A 178 7.27 -7.71 2.31
CA THR A 178 6.06 -6.98 1.98
C THR A 178 5.82 -5.93 3.05
N PHE A 179 5.42 -4.74 2.66
CA PHE A 179 5.14 -3.66 3.60
C PHE A 179 3.63 -3.64 3.89
N TYR A 180 3.27 -3.83 5.13
CA TYR A 180 1.90 -3.83 5.63
C TYR A 180 1.56 -2.45 6.20
N THR A 181 0.55 -1.79 5.64
CA THR A 181 0.21 -0.39 5.93
C THR A 181 -1.05 -0.21 6.75
N ASN A 182 -1.78 -1.28 7.07
CA ASN A 182 -2.96 -1.17 7.90
C ASN A 182 -2.55 -0.98 9.36
N VAL A 183 -2.78 0.21 9.89
CA VAL A 183 -2.44 0.59 11.27
C VAL A 183 -3.67 0.53 12.18
N PRO A 184 -3.52 0.35 13.51
CA PRO A 184 -4.64 0.39 14.44
C PRO A 184 -5.35 1.75 14.45
N THR A 185 -6.64 1.73 14.78
CA THR A 185 -7.44 2.97 14.94
C THR A 185 -6.88 3.86 16.05
N SER A 186 -6.39 3.26 17.15
CA SER A 186 -5.76 4.00 18.26
C SER A 186 -4.53 4.80 17.79
N TYR A 187 -3.71 4.22 16.90
CA TYR A 187 -2.59 4.96 16.30
C TYR A 187 -3.09 6.11 15.40
N MET A 188 -4.14 5.89 14.63
CA MET A 188 -4.76 6.94 13.83
C MET A 188 -5.22 8.11 14.71
N GLU A 189 -5.89 7.82 15.82
CA GLU A 189 -6.35 8.83 16.79
C GLU A 189 -5.18 9.57 17.41
N ASN A 190 -4.12 8.86 17.80
CA ASN A 190 -2.89 9.49 18.31
C ASN A 190 -2.26 10.43 17.27
N ILE A 191 -2.22 10.05 16.01
CA ILE A 191 -1.73 10.95 14.95
C ILE A 191 -2.58 12.21 14.85
N ILE A 192 -3.91 12.09 14.88
CA ILE A 192 -4.82 13.23 14.75
C ILE A 192 -4.71 14.17 15.95
N HIS A 193 -4.72 13.63 17.17
CA HIS A 193 -4.80 14.44 18.39
C HIS A 193 -3.44 14.76 19.01
N GLY A 194 -2.45 13.86 18.84
CA GLY A 194 -1.15 14.00 19.46
C GLY A 194 -0.05 14.54 18.53
N VAL A 195 -0.06 14.15 17.24
CA VAL A 195 1.01 14.51 16.30
C VAL A 195 0.66 15.73 15.45
N VAL A 196 -0.54 15.79 14.88
CA VAL A 196 -0.99 16.93 14.04
C VAL A 196 -0.70 18.29 14.66
N PRO A 197 -1.01 18.56 15.96
CA PRO A 197 -0.71 19.85 16.59
C PRO A 197 0.77 20.18 16.67
N LYS A 198 1.65 19.16 16.67
CA LYS A 198 3.11 19.32 16.86
C LYS A 198 3.87 19.54 15.55
N ILE A 199 3.33 19.14 14.42
CA ILE A 199 4.04 19.16 13.13
C ILE A 199 3.67 20.33 12.23
N GLY A 200 2.87 21.27 12.71
CA GLY A 200 2.52 22.50 11.98
C GLY A 200 1.73 22.24 10.70
N VAL A 201 0.76 21.36 10.75
CA VAL A 201 -0.21 21.12 9.66
C VAL A 201 -1.63 21.40 10.16
N ASP A 202 -2.41 22.11 9.34
CA ASP A 202 -3.79 22.46 9.66
C ASP A 202 -4.77 21.54 8.98
N PHE A 203 -5.94 21.35 9.60
CA PHE A 203 -7.04 20.62 8.98
C PHE A 203 -7.47 21.35 7.70
N LYS A 204 -7.58 20.60 6.60
CA LYS A 204 -7.93 21.14 5.29
C LYS A 204 -9.29 20.71 4.81
N ALA A 205 -9.61 19.43 4.94
CA ALA A 205 -10.86 18.87 4.44
C ALA A 205 -11.09 17.42 4.89
N ASP A 206 -12.36 17.06 4.99
CA ASP A 206 -12.81 15.68 4.92
C ASP A 206 -13.26 15.37 3.50
N ASN A 207 -12.86 14.23 2.99
CA ASN A 207 -13.21 13.79 1.65
C ASN A 207 -13.72 12.37 1.68
N ASP A 208 -14.88 12.16 1.12
CA ASP A 208 -15.45 10.85 0.85
C ASP A 208 -15.37 10.60 -0.66
N VAL A 209 -14.61 9.57 -1.07
CA VAL A 209 -14.26 9.34 -2.46
C VAL A 209 -14.32 7.87 -2.82
N TYR A 210 -15.03 7.56 -3.89
CA TYR A 210 -14.99 6.27 -4.56
C TYR A 210 -13.94 6.26 -5.66
N HIS A 211 -13.06 5.27 -5.64
CA HIS A 211 -12.09 5.00 -6.69
C HIS A 211 -12.52 3.75 -7.43
N ILE A 212 -13.15 3.90 -8.57
CA ILE A 212 -13.55 2.78 -9.42
C ILE A 212 -12.36 2.44 -10.31
N LYS A 213 -11.86 1.21 -10.19
CA LYS A 213 -10.75 0.69 -10.96
C LYS A 213 -11.27 0.04 -12.22
N VAL A 214 -10.84 0.55 -13.35
CA VAL A 214 -11.28 0.09 -14.67
C VAL A 214 -10.08 -0.40 -15.45
N VAL A 215 -10.19 -1.58 -16.03
CA VAL A 215 -9.23 -2.09 -17.01
C VAL A 215 -9.72 -1.71 -18.39
N ASP A 216 -8.80 -1.19 -19.19
CA ASP A 216 -9.01 -0.93 -20.62
C ASP A 216 -8.30 -2.05 -21.40
N SER A 217 -9.04 -2.82 -22.17
CA SER A 217 -8.52 -3.95 -22.96
C SER A 217 -7.48 -3.50 -24.00
N THR A 218 -7.51 -2.24 -24.42
CA THR A 218 -6.51 -1.67 -25.32
C THR A 218 -5.21 -1.29 -24.59
N ARG A 219 -5.24 -1.21 -23.25
CA ARG A 219 -4.11 -0.84 -22.38
C ARG A 219 -3.94 -1.83 -21.22
N PRO A 220 -3.70 -3.12 -21.48
CA PRO A 220 -3.81 -4.18 -20.47
C PRO A 220 -2.79 -4.10 -19.32
N LYS A 221 -1.77 -3.25 -19.47
CA LYS A 221 -0.76 -3.03 -18.42
C LYS A 221 -1.08 -1.87 -17.48
N SER A 222 -2.13 -1.09 -17.73
CA SER A 222 -2.50 0.07 -16.93
C SER A 222 -3.95 -0.03 -16.45
N ILE A 223 -4.14 0.27 -15.17
CA ILE A 223 -5.47 0.37 -14.58
C ILE A 223 -5.84 1.85 -14.52
N ILE A 224 -7.00 2.18 -15.05
CA ILE A 224 -7.60 3.50 -14.94
C ILE A 224 -8.28 3.61 -13.57
N SER A 225 -8.05 4.69 -12.85
CA SER A 225 -8.71 5.00 -11.58
C SER A 225 -9.66 6.18 -11.79
N CYS A 226 -10.94 5.90 -11.89
CA CYS A 226 -12.00 6.89 -11.92
C CYS A 226 -12.33 7.32 -10.50
N LYS A 227 -12.21 8.62 -10.20
CA LYS A 227 -12.54 9.19 -8.89
C LYS A 227 -13.89 9.83 -8.95
N CYS A 228 -14.78 9.36 -8.09
CA CYS A 228 -16.16 9.78 -8.02
C CYS A 228 -16.51 10.27 -6.63
N ARG A 229 -17.43 11.21 -6.55
CA ARG A 229 -18.16 11.60 -5.36
C ARG A 229 -19.62 11.23 -5.51
N VAL A 230 -20.27 10.96 -4.40
CA VAL A 230 -21.72 10.78 -4.38
C VAL A 230 -22.34 12.14 -4.19
N LYS A 231 -23.31 12.48 -5.05
CA LYS A 231 -24.15 13.67 -4.93
C LYS A 231 -25.32 13.43 -3.99
N GLU A 232 -26.03 14.49 -3.62
CA GLU A 232 -27.23 14.43 -2.79
C GLU A 232 -28.34 13.52 -3.37
N ASP A 233 -28.47 13.51 -4.70
CA ASP A 233 -29.38 12.66 -5.45
C ASP A 233 -28.92 11.19 -5.59
N LYS A 234 -27.84 10.82 -4.88
CA LYS A 234 -27.17 9.49 -4.93
C LYS A 234 -26.57 9.13 -6.31
N THR A 235 -26.46 10.05 -7.24
CA THR A 235 -25.72 9.85 -8.48
C THR A 235 -24.22 10.06 -8.27
N PHE A 236 -23.40 9.55 -9.21
CA PHE A 236 -21.96 9.67 -9.14
C PHE A 236 -21.46 10.85 -9.99
N GLU A 237 -20.65 11.72 -9.40
CA GLU A 237 -19.90 12.72 -10.09
C GLU A 237 -18.47 12.23 -10.34
N LEU A 238 -18.15 11.89 -11.59
CA LEU A 238 -16.78 11.63 -12.03
C LEU A 238 -16.02 12.95 -12.16
N TYR A 239 -15.10 13.23 -11.25
CA TYR A 239 -14.34 14.49 -11.25
C TYR A 239 -12.89 14.33 -11.68
N LYS A 240 -12.37 13.09 -11.75
CA LYS A 240 -10.98 12.85 -12.12
C LYS A 240 -10.71 11.42 -12.59
N ILE A 241 -9.90 11.32 -13.65
CA ILE A 241 -9.41 10.05 -14.18
C ILE A 241 -7.87 10.05 -14.07
N GLU A 242 -7.31 9.04 -13.46
CA GLU A 242 -5.85 8.87 -13.29
C GLU A 242 -5.44 7.45 -13.70
N LEU A 243 -4.27 7.31 -14.30
CA LEU A 243 -3.64 5.99 -14.43
C LEU A 243 -3.07 5.53 -13.09
N SER A 244 -2.90 4.23 -12.93
CA SER A 244 -2.22 3.68 -11.77
C SER A 244 -0.84 4.31 -11.57
N PRO A 245 -0.44 4.54 -10.30
CA PRO A 245 0.85 5.18 -10.03
C PRO A 245 2.01 4.30 -10.48
N ILE A 246 2.99 4.91 -11.13
CA ILE A 246 4.25 4.27 -11.48
C ILE A 246 5.26 4.61 -10.38
N ARG A 247 5.87 3.58 -9.79
CA ARG A 247 6.88 3.73 -8.74
C ARG A 247 8.25 3.90 -9.37
N GLN A 248 8.93 4.98 -9.02
CA GLN A 248 10.30 5.28 -9.43
C GLN A 248 11.30 4.86 -8.35
N MET A 249 10.90 4.99 -7.08
CA MET A 249 11.69 4.56 -5.93
C MET A 249 10.76 4.00 -4.85
N ALA A 250 11.19 2.94 -4.19
CA ALA A 250 10.60 2.46 -2.95
C ALA A 250 11.72 1.96 -2.03
N THR A 251 11.92 2.62 -0.90
CA THR A 251 12.88 2.20 0.12
C THR A 251 12.13 1.81 1.38
N ASP A 252 12.27 0.55 1.77
CA ASP A 252 11.74 0.01 3.01
C ASP A 252 12.79 0.09 4.09
N ILE A 253 12.45 0.67 5.24
CA ILE A 253 13.36 0.91 6.35
C ILE A 253 12.81 0.21 7.57
N SER A 254 13.53 -0.82 8.05
CA SER A 254 13.27 -1.44 9.35
C SER A 254 13.81 -0.53 10.44
N CYS A 255 12.93 0.10 11.21
CA CYS A 255 13.29 1.00 12.30
C CYS A 255 13.39 0.19 13.60
N VAL A 256 14.60 -0.30 13.91
CA VAL A 256 14.83 -1.30 14.97
C VAL A 256 14.55 -0.73 16.38
N ASP A 257 14.73 0.57 16.55
CA ASP A 257 14.45 1.32 17.79
C ASP A 257 13.00 1.80 17.91
N LYS A 258 12.13 1.44 16.95
CA LYS A 258 10.74 1.89 16.87
C LYS A 258 9.76 0.73 16.64
N ASN A 259 8.49 0.97 16.96
CA ASN A 259 7.44 -0.05 16.79
C ASN A 259 6.96 -0.17 15.33
N LEU A 260 7.07 0.92 14.55
CA LEU A 260 6.72 0.95 13.15
C LEU A 260 7.95 1.05 12.26
N ASP A 261 7.79 0.56 11.06
CA ASP A 261 8.75 0.70 9.96
C ASP A 261 8.33 1.82 9.02
N LEU A 262 9.29 2.36 8.29
CA LEU A 262 9.10 3.45 7.35
C LEU A 262 9.24 2.95 5.91
N ARG A 263 8.34 3.37 5.01
CA ARG A 263 8.52 3.24 3.56
C ARG A 263 8.56 4.62 2.93
N LEU A 264 9.66 4.94 2.27
CA LEU A 264 9.79 6.13 1.43
C LEU A 264 9.55 5.75 -0.02
N MET A 265 8.67 6.50 -0.71
CA MET A 265 8.34 6.23 -2.10
C MET A 265 8.32 7.51 -2.93
N LEU A 266 8.96 7.44 -4.08
CA LEU A 266 8.77 8.39 -5.18
C LEU A 266 7.92 7.73 -6.26
N CYS A 267 6.79 8.31 -6.57
CA CYS A 267 5.92 7.83 -7.63
C CYS A 267 5.31 8.98 -8.42
N PHE A 268 4.92 8.72 -9.63
CA PHE A 268 4.18 9.67 -10.45
C PHE A 268 2.89 9.03 -10.95
N LYS A 269 1.89 9.87 -11.21
CA LYS A 269 0.62 9.49 -11.80
C LYS A 269 0.37 10.36 -13.01
N SER A 270 -0.10 9.76 -14.08
CA SER A 270 -0.61 10.51 -15.22
C SER A 270 -2.11 10.78 -15.04
N ILE A 271 -2.53 12.01 -15.33
CA ILE A 271 -3.93 12.36 -15.43
C ILE A 271 -4.32 12.05 -16.88
N VAL A 272 -5.44 11.38 -17.05
CA VAL A 272 -5.96 11.08 -18.39
C VAL A 272 -6.84 12.26 -18.81
N THR A 273 -6.40 12.99 -19.83
CA THR A 273 -7.10 14.16 -20.41
C THR A 273 -7.54 13.93 -21.84
N ASP A 274 -6.97 12.93 -22.51
CA ASP A 274 -7.08 12.72 -23.96
C ASP A 274 -8.09 11.59 -24.28
N LEU A 275 -9.21 11.54 -23.54
CA LEU A 275 -10.32 10.65 -23.86
C LEU A 275 -11.24 11.33 -24.88
N THR A 276 -11.69 10.56 -25.86
CA THR A 276 -12.76 11.03 -26.75
C THR A 276 -14.08 11.16 -25.98
N ASP A 277 -15.03 11.92 -26.54
CA ASP A 277 -16.35 12.07 -25.92
C ASP A 277 -17.05 10.72 -25.75
N GLU A 278 -16.88 9.80 -26.69
CA GLU A 278 -17.42 8.43 -26.64
C GLU A 278 -16.79 7.63 -25.51
N GLU A 279 -15.47 7.69 -25.34
CA GLU A 279 -14.73 7.02 -24.26
C GLU A 279 -15.16 7.56 -22.90
N MET A 280 -15.27 8.89 -22.80
CA MET A 280 -15.75 9.56 -21.58
C MET A 280 -17.18 9.15 -21.24
N GLN A 281 -18.06 9.09 -22.25
CA GLN A 281 -19.45 8.69 -22.06
C GLN A 281 -19.55 7.22 -21.66
N SER A 282 -18.73 6.33 -22.25
CA SER A 282 -18.67 4.92 -21.89
C SER A 282 -18.25 4.72 -20.43
N LEU A 283 -17.24 5.45 -19.96
CA LEU A 283 -16.82 5.42 -18.55
C LEU A 283 -17.90 5.98 -17.61
N LYS A 284 -18.55 7.09 -17.98
CA LYS A 284 -19.68 7.65 -17.20
C LYS A 284 -20.85 6.67 -17.09
N ASN A 285 -21.21 6.03 -18.18
CA ASN A 285 -22.29 5.03 -18.20
C ASN A 285 -21.94 3.84 -17.30
N LEU A 286 -20.69 3.35 -17.37
CA LEU A 286 -20.20 2.27 -16.51
C LEU A 286 -20.24 2.66 -15.03
N ILE A 287 -19.85 3.88 -14.67
CA ILE A 287 -19.88 4.39 -13.31
C ILE A 287 -21.33 4.57 -12.83
N ASN A 288 -22.18 5.17 -13.63
CA ASN A 288 -23.57 5.44 -13.28
C ASN A 288 -24.45 4.17 -13.22
N SER A 289 -23.98 3.04 -13.74
CA SER A 289 -24.64 1.74 -13.56
C SER A 289 -24.36 1.11 -12.19
N ALA A 290 -23.43 1.67 -11.42
CA ALA A 290 -23.16 1.23 -10.05
C ALA A 290 -24.31 1.62 -9.10
N VAL A 291 -24.54 0.78 -8.11
CA VAL A 291 -25.52 1.02 -7.04
C VAL A 291 -24.77 1.12 -5.71
N LEU A 292 -25.08 2.14 -4.93
CA LEU A 292 -24.60 2.28 -3.56
C LEU A 292 -25.16 1.14 -2.70
N ASP A 293 -24.29 0.39 -2.07
CA ASP A 293 -24.63 -0.70 -1.17
C ASP A 293 -23.63 -0.76 0.00
N PRO A 294 -23.94 -0.11 1.12
CA PRO A 294 -23.06 -0.12 2.30
C PRO A 294 -22.82 -1.52 2.88
N GLY A 295 -23.67 -2.49 2.56
CA GLY A 295 -23.53 -3.87 3.03
C GLY A 295 -22.45 -4.68 2.31
N VAL A 296 -21.89 -4.16 1.20
CA VAL A 296 -20.82 -4.83 0.46
C VAL A 296 -19.49 -4.12 0.62
N LYS A 297 -18.40 -4.89 0.55
CA LYS A 297 -17.05 -4.33 0.57
C LYS A 297 -16.82 -3.38 -0.62
N GLY A 298 -16.19 -2.24 -0.34
CA GLY A 298 -16.01 -1.17 -1.31
C GLY A 298 -17.24 -0.28 -1.53
N GLY A 299 -18.38 -0.60 -0.89
CA GLY A 299 -19.59 0.23 -0.86
C GLY A 299 -20.37 0.34 -2.17
N LEU A 300 -19.95 -0.38 -3.23
CA LEU A 300 -20.59 -0.34 -4.54
C LEU A 300 -20.79 -1.75 -5.11
N ARG A 301 -21.91 -1.97 -5.77
CA ARG A 301 -22.16 -3.16 -6.59
C ARG A 301 -22.67 -2.79 -7.98
N TRP A 302 -22.48 -3.67 -8.92
CA TRP A 302 -23.03 -3.56 -10.27
C TRP A 302 -24.09 -4.62 -10.48
N PRO A 303 -25.23 -4.27 -11.08
CA PRO A 303 -26.17 -5.28 -11.58
C PRO A 303 -25.49 -6.23 -12.56
N LEU A 304 -25.99 -7.45 -12.67
CA LEU A 304 -25.44 -8.47 -13.56
C LEU A 304 -25.27 -7.95 -14.99
N GLY A 305 -24.07 -8.13 -15.55
CA GLY A 305 -23.72 -7.65 -16.89
C GLY A 305 -23.48 -6.15 -17.03
N LYS A 306 -23.65 -5.34 -15.98
CA LYS A 306 -23.44 -3.89 -16.02
C LYS A 306 -22.04 -3.43 -15.56
N SER A 307 -21.18 -4.35 -15.11
CA SER A 307 -19.78 -4.04 -14.76
C SER A 307 -18.86 -3.89 -15.98
N ASN A 308 -19.39 -4.03 -17.18
CA ASN A 308 -18.66 -3.85 -18.44
C ASN A 308 -19.32 -2.76 -19.29
N SER A 309 -18.52 -2.06 -20.08
CA SER A 309 -18.97 -1.13 -21.11
C SER A 309 -18.38 -1.56 -22.44
N GLY A 310 -19.16 -2.30 -23.22
CA GLY A 310 -18.68 -3.02 -24.41
C GLY A 310 -17.58 -4.01 -24.06
N ASP A 311 -16.74 -4.35 -25.03
CA ASP A 311 -15.59 -5.24 -24.86
C ASP A 311 -14.33 -4.51 -24.36
N ARG A 312 -14.40 -3.19 -24.22
CA ARG A 312 -13.23 -2.37 -23.90
C ARG A 312 -13.02 -2.13 -22.41
N TYR A 313 -14.05 -1.71 -21.69
CA TYR A 313 -13.93 -1.32 -20.28
C TYR A 313 -14.63 -2.30 -19.36
N HIS A 314 -13.92 -2.75 -18.32
CA HIS A 314 -14.52 -3.53 -17.24
C HIS A 314 -14.01 -3.09 -15.86
N VAL A 315 -14.87 -3.17 -14.85
CA VAL A 315 -14.53 -2.83 -13.47
C VAL A 315 -13.73 -3.97 -12.86
N SER A 316 -12.49 -3.68 -12.44
CA SER A 316 -11.63 -4.65 -11.75
C SER A 316 -11.68 -4.53 -10.23
N GLY A 317 -12.12 -3.38 -9.71
CA GLY A 317 -12.24 -3.18 -8.27
C GLY A 317 -12.84 -1.83 -7.89
N VAL A 318 -13.19 -1.70 -6.64
CA VAL A 318 -13.70 -0.46 -6.06
C VAL A 318 -13.05 -0.19 -4.71
N TRP A 319 -12.72 1.06 -4.44
CA TRP A 319 -12.20 1.52 -3.17
C TRP A 319 -13.03 2.70 -2.70
N HIS A 320 -13.77 2.52 -1.64
CA HIS A 320 -14.37 3.59 -0.87
C HIS A 320 -13.32 4.12 0.10
N THR A 321 -13.14 5.42 0.18
CA THR A 321 -12.06 6.02 0.98
C THR A 321 -12.54 7.30 1.65
N GLU A 322 -12.61 7.26 2.95
CA GLU A 322 -12.79 8.44 3.82
C GLU A 322 -11.41 8.99 4.17
N ILE A 323 -11.17 10.27 3.93
CA ILE A 323 -9.85 10.89 4.06
C ILE A 323 -9.94 12.16 4.88
N LYS A 324 -9.33 12.17 6.07
CA LYS A 324 -9.00 13.42 6.77
C LYS A 324 -7.68 13.96 6.25
N LEU A 325 -7.72 15.19 5.79
CA LEU A 325 -6.60 15.87 5.15
C LEU A 325 -6.11 17.01 6.01
N TYR A 326 -4.81 16.99 6.32
CA TYR A 326 -4.10 18.08 6.99
C TYR A 326 -2.97 18.56 6.09
N GLU A 327 -2.73 19.86 6.03
CA GLU A 327 -1.79 20.41 5.06
C GLU A 327 -1.10 21.66 5.58
N SER A 328 0.20 21.78 5.27
CA SER A 328 1.00 23.01 5.36
C SER A 328 1.63 23.32 4.01
N THR A 329 2.48 24.32 3.94
CA THR A 329 3.27 24.63 2.75
C THR A 329 4.20 23.47 2.36
N SER A 330 4.80 22.80 3.34
CA SER A 330 5.81 21.74 3.14
C SER A 330 5.26 20.33 3.19
N LEU A 331 4.24 20.06 4.00
CA LEU A 331 3.76 18.72 4.29
C LEU A 331 2.27 18.59 3.95
N LYS A 332 1.88 17.37 3.61
CA LYS A 332 0.48 17.00 3.44
C LYS A 332 0.24 15.63 4.05
N LEU A 333 -0.42 15.61 5.20
CA LEU A 333 -0.79 14.41 5.92
C LEU A 333 -2.17 13.94 5.47
N LYS A 334 -2.29 12.66 5.18
CA LYS A 334 -3.55 11.98 4.87
C LYS A 334 -3.74 10.84 5.84
N VAL A 335 -4.80 10.91 6.57
CA VAL A 335 -5.32 9.83 7.38
C VAL A 335 -6.51 9.24 6.64
N ARG A 336 -6.47 7.95 6.33
CA ARG A 336 -7.46 7.30 5.47
C ARG A 336 -8.05 6.08 6.14
N HIS A 337 -9.36 5.98 6.08
CA HIS A 337 -10.07 4.73 6.22
C HIS A 337 -10.47 4.27 4.82
N ALA A 338 -9.98 3.13 4.39
CA ALA A 338 -10.20 2.61 3.05
C ALA A 338 -10.92 1.26 3.12
N ASP A 339 -12.06 1.15 2.47
CA ASP A 339 -12.76 -0.10 2.24
C ASP A 339 -12.61 -0.47 0.75
N ARG A 340 -12.08 -1.66 0.48
CA ARG A 340 -11.64 -2.07 -0.85
C ARG A 340 -12.27 -3.39 -1.23
N PHE A 341 -12.61 -3.53 -2.49
CA PHE A 341 -13.01 -4.79 -3.08
C PHE A 341 -12.37 -4.98 -4.45
N SER A 342 -11.78 -6.16 -4.67
CA SER A 342 -11.24 -6.57 -5.97
C SER A 342 -12.18 -7.60 -6.59
N PHE A 343 -12.72 -7.31 -7.77
CA PHE A 343 -13.56 -8.24 -8.50
C PHE A 343 -12.76 -9.42 -9.08
N GLU A 344 -11.50 -9.17 -9.47
CA GLU A 344 -10.61 -10.22 -10.02
C GLU A 344 -10.32 -11.33 -9.01
N SER A 345 -10.05 -10.97 -7.76
CA SER A 345 -9.75 -11.93 -6.69
C SER A 345 -10.95 -12.27 -5.82
N SER A 346 -12.08 -11.59 -6.00
CA SER A 346 -13.28 -11.68 -5.15
C SER A 346 -12.95 -11.48 -3.66
N THR A 347 -12.02 -10.59 -3.36
CA THR A 347 -11.58 -10.31 -1.99
C THR A 347 -11.79 -8.86 -1.62
N GLY A 348 -12.16 -8.62 -0.36
CA GLY A 348 -12.35 -7.30 0.20
C GLY A 348 -11.51 -7.09 1.46
N GLU A 349 -11.09 -5.86 1.69
CA GLU A 349 -10.34 -5.45 2.89
C GLU A 349 -10.75 -4.07 3.37
N SER A 350 -10.70 -3.87 4.67
CA SER A 350 -10.75 -2.53 5.28
C SER A 350 -9.40 -2.25 5.91
N ALA A 351 -8.87 -1.04 5.69
CA ALA A 351 -7.57 -0.64 6.19
C ALA A 351 -7.55 0.81 6.63
N VAL A 352 -6.88 1.08 7.73
CA VAL A 352 -6.49 2.43 8.15
C VAL A 352 -5.08 2.69 7.68
N GLU A 353 -4.89 3.77 6.92
CA GLU A 353 -3.58 4.10 6.35
C GLU A 353 -3.21 5.56 6.62
N ILE A 354 -1.97 5.77 7.01
CA ILE A 354 -1.41 7.10 7.21
C ILE A 354 -0.32 7.35 6.18
N THR A 355 -0.39 8.49 5.52
CA THR A 355 0.55 8.88 4.46
C THR A 355 0.95 10.33 4.63
N LEU A 356 2.24 10.59 4.77
CA LEU A 356 2.82 11.93 4.79
C LEU A 356 3.45 12.22 3.42
N LYS A 357 2.95 13.23 2.72
CA LYS A 357 3.54 13.72 1.46
C LYS A 357 4.48 14.87 1.75
N LEU A 358 5.72 14.76 1.26
CA LEU A 358 6.79 15.74 1.38
C LEU A 358 6.72 16.68 0.17
N LYS A 359 5.83 17.69 0.24
CA LYS A 359 5.49 18.55 -0.91
C LYS A 359 6.65 19.42 -1.33
N ARG A 360 7.17 20.23 -0.38
CA ARG A 360 8.23 21.18 -0.62
C ARG A 360 9.51 20.48 -1.08
N LEU A 361 9.92 19.45 -0.36
CA LEU A 361 11.09 18.66 -0.72
C LEU A 361 11.01 18.12 -2.15
N ALA A 362 9.85 17.54 -2.54
CA ALA A 362 9.65 17.04 -3.90
C ALA A 362 9.71 18.14 -4.97
N SER A 363 9.18 19.33 -4.69
CA SER A 363 9.23 20.48 -5.59
C SER A 363 10.66 21.01 -5.73
N ASP A 364 11.34 21.23 -4.62
CA ASP A 364 12.69 21.80 -4.59
C ASP A 364 13.71 20.90 -5.31
N ILE A 365 13.62 19.56 -5.12
CA ILE A 365 14.46 18.61 -5.86
C ILE A 365 14.14 18.64 -7.36
N LEU A 366 12.84 18.68 -7.72
CA LEU A 366 12.43 18.65 -9.13
C LEU A 366 12.89 19.92 -9.86
N GLU A 367 12.70 21.07 -9.24
CA GLU A 367 12.91 22.39 -9.86
C GLU A 367 14.37 22.87 -9.78
N ARG A 368 15.20 22.24 -8.91
CA ARG A 368 16.61 22.65 -8.68
C ARG A 368 16.80 24.13 -8.34
N LYS A 369 15.82 24.74 -7.71
CA LYS A 369 15.85 26.17 -7.34
C LYS A 369 16.67 26.46 -6.08
N VAL A 370 16.93 25.44 -5.30
CA VAL A 370 17.63 25.50 -4.02
C VAL A 370 18.90 24.64 -4.13
N ASP A 371 19.94 25.00 -3.42
CA ASP A 371 21.18 24.22 -3.41
C ASP A 371 20.98 22.83 -2.78
N THR A 372 21.82 21.90 -3.20
CA THR A 372 21.69 20.48 -2.82
C THR A 372 21.85 20.24 -1.32
N ASP A 373 22.73 21.00 -0.66
CA ASP A 373 23.01 20.83 0.76
C ASP A 373 21.84 21.32 1.61
N THR A 374 21.22 22.42 1.23
CA THR A 374 20.00 22.92 1.86
C THR A 374 18.86 21.91 1.73
N ILE A 375 18.67 21.34 0.52
CA ILE A 375 17.63 20.31 0.30
C ILE A 375 17.95 19.05 1.11
N TYR A 376 19.20 18.63 1.17
CA TYR A 376 19.64 17.49 1.99
C TYR A 376 19.32 17.70 3.48
N ASN A 377 19.63 18.88 4.01
CA ASN A 377 19.31 19.22 5.40
C ASN A 377 17.78 19.20 5.64
N MET A 378 16.99 19.77 4.73
CA MET A 378 15.53 19.69 4.80
C MET A 378 15.03 18.23 4.79
N PHE A 379 15.65 17.35 4.01
CA PHE A 379 15.32 15.93 3.99
C PHE A 379 15.66 15.27 5.33
N LYS A 380 16.85 15.53 5.86
CA LYS A 380 17.30 15.03 7.16
C LYS A 380 16.38 15.48 8.30
N ASP A 381 16.01 16.76 8.35
CA ASP A 381 15.10 17.33 9.35
C ASP A 381 13.69 16.71 9.24
N THR A 382 13.23 16.49 8.03
CA THR A 382 11.93 15.81 7.78
C THR A 382 11.95 14.35 8.26
N LEU A 383 13.08 13.65 8.08
CA LEU A 383 13.24 12.30 8.62
C LEU A 383 13.30 12.31 10.15
N GLY A 384 13.95 13.30 10.78
CA GLY A 384 13.93 13.50 12.22
C GLY A 384 12.52 13.67 12.75
N LEU A 385 11.74 14.57 12.13
CA LEU A 385 10.31 14.77 12.46
C LEU A 385 9.50 13.46 12.33
N ILE A 386 9.76 12.67 11.28
CA ILE A 386 9.11 11.37 11.11
C ILE A 386 9.49 10.42 12.24
N TRP A 387 10.76 10.37 12.59
CA TRP A 387 11.30 9.50 13.64
C TRP A 387 10.73 9.79 15.01
N ASP A 388 10.61 11.09 15.33
CA ASP A 388 10.13 11.55 16.64
C ASP A 388 8.61 11.39 16.81
N HIS A 389 7.85 11.47 15.72
CA HIS A 389 6.39 11.60 15.83
C HIS A 389 5.57 10.48 15.17
N PHE A 390 6.13 9.74 14.21
CA PHE A 390 5.31 8.81 13.42
C PHE A 390 5.67 7.33 13.59
N LEU A 391 6.77 6.98 14.25
CA LEU A 391 7.23 5.59 14.28
C LEU A 391 6.93 4.86 15.58
N SER A 392 6.32 5.54 16.54
CA SER A 392 5.87 4.95 17.80
C SER A 392 4.38 4.63 17.72
N CYS A 393 4.03 3.38 17.96
CA CYS A 393 2.65 2.88 17.97
C CYS A 393 2.51 1.87 19.09
N GLU A 394 1.68 2.18 20.07
CA GLU A 394 1.30 1.20 21.09
C GLU A 394 0.38 0.15 20.42
N HIS A 395 0.60 -1.12 20.72
CA HIS A 395 -0.25 -2.22 20.27
C HIS A 395 -0.39 -2.45 18.75
N PHE A 396 0.67 -2.25 17.96
CA PHE A 396 0.57 -2.43 16.50
C PHE A 396 0.31 -3.89 16.08
N LEU A 397 0.78 -4.86 16.84
CA LEU A 397 0.66 -6.29 16.52
C LEU A 397 0.11 -7.12 17.69
N THR A 398 -0.41 -6.48 18.73
CA THR A 398 -1.03 -7.13 19.91
C THR A 398 -2.53 -7.15 19.82
#